data_2d61f48488185046e2978225ff338f03
#
_entry.id   2d61f48488185046e2978225ff338f03
#
_cell.length_a   1.000
_cell.length_b   1.000
_cell.length_c   1.000
_cell.angle_alpha   90.00
_cell.angle_beta   90.00
_cell.angle_gamma   90.00
#
_symmetry.space_group_name_H-M   'P 1'
#
loop_
_entity.id
_entity.type
_entity.pdbx_description
1 polymer ?
#
loop_
_entity_poly.entity_id
_entity_poly.type
_entity_poly.pdbx_seq_one_letter_code
_entity_poly.pdbx_strand_id
1 'polypeptide(L)'
;DNNIIVIDDVNFSYDNEKVIFDNINFGIRSNSKIVLVGKNGCGKSTLLKIISGELSVEGIHRSSKVRIGVYDQHFENTLPMEKSPVEYLAEFVPEDFAGQPQFIARSYLGKVKLEPQAHLKKIGELSGGQKARVAIVKLIFSRPQLLIMDEPTNHLDIETVECLINALVEFEGAFMVITHESHLIESMEEMIELFLIENKKVKKFRGDFSEYSSKIINSIEAN
;
A
#
# COMPACT_ATOMS: atom_id res chain seq x y z
N ASP A 1 -6.15 14.87 18.42
CA ASP A 1 -6.21 13.54 17.81
C ASP A 1 -6.11 13.72 16.29
N ASN A 2 -5.01 13.21 15.74
CA ASN A 2 -4.68 13.42 14.31
C ASN A 2 -5.16 12.21 13.48
N ASN A 3 -6.29 11.59 13.87
CA ASN A 3 -6.88 10.49 13.13
C ASN A 3 -7.46 10.99 11.80
N ILE A 4 -7.01 10.41 10.71
CA ILE A 4 -7.54 10.65 9.36
C ILE A 4 -8.68 9.68 9.03
N ILE A 5 -8.69 8.50 9.68
CA ILE A 5 -9.78 7.54 9.63
C ILE A 5 -10.03 7.01 11.05
N VAL A 6 -11.30 6.91 11.42
CA VAL A 6 -11.74 6.25 12.66
C VAL A 6 -12.72 5.16 12.29
N ILE A 7 -12.48 3.97 12.80
CA ILE A 7 -13.32 2.79 12.68
C ILE A 7 -13.91 2.54 14.06
N ASP A 8 -15.24 2.62 14.17
CA ASP A 8 -15.97 2.59 15.44
C ASP A 8 -17.13 1.61 15.33
N ASP A 9 -17.08 0.57 16.16
CA ASP A 9 -18.08 -0.51 16.25
C ASP A 9 -18.49 -1.15 14.92
N VAL A 10 -17.52 -1.30 13.98
CA VAL A 10 -17.80 -1.83 12.65
C VAL A 10 -18.03 -3.33 12.69
N ASN A 11 -19.16 -3.74 12.13
CA ASN A 11 -19.55 -5.12 11.87
C ASN A 11 -19.67 -5.33 10.36
N PHE A 12 -19.17 -6.45 9.82
CA PHE A 12 -19.25 -6.72 8.40
C PHE A 12 -19.43 -8.20 8.09
N SER A 13 -20.37 -8.47 7.17
CA SER A 13 -20.52 -9.77 6.50
C SER A 13 -20.93 -9.53 5.04
N TYR A 14 -20.49 -10.41 4.12
CA TYR A 14 -20.86 -10.30 2.71
C TYR A 14 -22.34 -10.72 2.48
N ASP A 15 -22.78 -11.80 3.09
CA ASP A 15 -24.06 -12.46 2.80
C ASP A 15 -24.80 -12.83 4.09
N ASN A 16 -24.93 -12.01 5.06
CA ASN A 16 -25.59 -12.30 6.35
C ASN A 16 -25.28 -13.64 7.03
N GLU A 17 -24.57 -14.54 6.34
CA GLU A 17 -24.23 -15.89 6.83
C GLU A 17 -22.83 -15.95 7.45
N LYS A 18 -21.83 -15.29 6.81
CA LYS A 18 -20.43 -15.32 7.28
C LYS A 18 -19.99 -13.97 7.80
N VAL A 19 -19.95 -13.82 9.10
CA VAL A 19 -19.39 -12.63 9.75
C VAL A 19 -17.87 -12.59 9.53
N ILE A 20 -17.38 -11.53 8.91
CA ILE A 20 -15.96 -11.26 8.67
C ILE A 20 -15.39 -10.43 9.81
N PHE A 21 -16.10 -9.36 10.20
CA PHE A 21 -15.72 -8.50 11.32
C PHE A 21 -16.87 -8.39 12.30
N ASP A 22 -16.53 -8.39 13.58
CA ASP A 22 -17.43 -8.26 14.70
C ASP A 22 -16.87 -7.20 15.65
N ASN A 23 -17.53 -6.05 15.69
CA ASN A 23 -17.20 -4.92 16.54
C ASN A 23 -15.70 -4.55 16.49
N ILE A 24 -15.22 -4.09 15.34
CA ILE A 24 -13.84 -3.63 15.21
C ILE A 24 -13.74 -2.13 15.48
N ASN A 25 -12.71 -1.77 16.22
CA ASN A 25 -12.44 -0.42 16.66
C ASN A 25 -10.96 -0.10 16.54
N PHE A 26 -10.59 0.85 15.70
CA PHE A 26 -9.24 1.42 15.66
C PHE A 26 -9.19 2.70 14.84
N GLY A 27 -8.11 3.47 14.99
CA GLY A 27 -7.88 4.68 14.23
C GLY A 27 -6.60 4.64 13.42
N ILE A 28 -6.61 5.29 12.26
CA ILE A 28 -5.43 5.53 11.44
C ILE A 28 -5.08 7.01 11.55
N ARG A 29 -3.87 7.30 12.01
CA ARG A 29 -3.33 8.66 12.10
C ARG A 29 -2.64 9.04 10.80
N SER A 30 -2.42 10.33 10.60
CA SER A 30 -1.74 10.86 9.41
C SER A 30 -0.31 10.34 9.18
N ASN A 31 0.32 9.80 10.23
CA ASN A 31 1.66 9.23 10.21
C ASN A 31 1.71 7.72 10.50
N SER A 32 0.57 7.04 10.56
CA SER A 32 0.51 5.59 10.82
C SER A 32 1.19 4.81 9.70
N LYS A 33 2.04 3.86 10.08
CA LYS A 33 2.72 2.93 9.18
C LYS A 33 2.32 1.52 9.56
N ILE A 34 1.26 1.00 8.94
CA ILE A 34 0.62 -0.24 9.37
C ILE A 34 0.92 -1.37 8.38
N VAL A 35 1.41 -2.48 8.91
CA VAL A 35 1.42 -3.76 8.21
C VAL A 35 0.34 -4.65 8.80
N LEU A 36 -0.58 -5.10 7.94
CA LEU A 36 -1.72 -5.92 8.31
C LEU A 36 -1.40 -7.39 8.05
N VAL A 37 -1.43 -8.18 9.10
CA VAL A 37 -1.13 -9.62 9.06
C VAL A 37 -2.31 -10.46 9.52
N GLY A 38 -2.31 -11.73 9.17
CA GLY A 38 -3.37 -12.68 9.54
C GLY A 38 -3.46 -13.84 8.58
N LYS A 39 -4.18 -14.88 8.94
CA LYS A 39 -4.40 -16.07 8.10
C LYS A 39 -5.11 -15.70 6.79
N ASN A 40 -4.90 -16.51 5.76
CA ASN A 40 -5.63 -16.34 4.50
C ASN A 40 -7.14 -16.46 4.74
N GLY A 41 -7.90 -15.56 4.12
CA GLY A 41 -9.36 -15.53 4.27
C GLY A 41 -9.88 -14.93 5.58
N CYS A 42 -9.02 -14.34 6.44
CA CYS A 42 -9.46 -13.70 7.68
C CYS A 42 -10.09 -12.31 7.49
N GLY A 43 -10.02 -11.74 6.28
CA GLY A 43 -10.64 -10.44 5.96
C GLY A 43 -9.68 -9.29 5.70
N LYS A 44 -8.36 -9.54 5.50
CA LYS A 44 -7.38 -8.47 5.24
C LYS A 44 -7.78 -7.56 4.06
N SER A 45 -7.97 -8.14 2.89
CA SER A 45 -8.38 -7.37 1.69
C SER A 45 -9.76 -6.73 1.87
N THR A 46 -10.68 -7.39 2.59
CA THR A 46 -11.98 -6.81 2.94
C THR A 46 -11.82 -5.55 3.78
N LEU A 47 -10.93 -5.55 4.77
CA LEU A 47 -10.66 -4.38 5.59
C LEU A 47 -10.12 -3.21 4.74
N LEU A 48 -9.21 -3.48 3.81
CA LEU A 48 -8.71 -2.44 2.91
C LEU A 48 -9.82 -1.84 2.03
N LYS A 49 -10.72 -2.67 1.51
CA LYS A 49 -11.88 -2.22 0.73
C LYS A 49 -12.85 -1.38 1.55
N ILE A 50 -13.04 -1.71 2.81
CA ILE A 50 -13.84 -0.91 3.75
C ILE A 50 -13.15 0.44 3.99
N ILE A 51 -11.85 0.46 4.27
CA ILE A 51 -11.08 1.68 4.52
C ILE A 51 -11.03 2.58 3.28
N SER A 52 -10.82 2.02 2.09
CA SER A 52 -10.80 2.77 0.83
C SER A 52 -12.16 3.36 0.45
N GLY A 53 -13.26 2.79 0.95
CA GLY A 53 -14.62 3.18 0.61
C GLY A 53 -15.21 2.40 -0.57
N GLU A 54 -14.52 1.40 -1.08
CA GLU A 54 -15.06 0.47 -2.07
C GLU A 54 -16.24 -0.34 -1.52
N LEU A 55 -16.16 -0.70 -0.23
CA LEU A 55 -17.26 -1.28 0.53
C LEU A 55 -17.80 -0.23 1.51
N SER A 56 -19.08 0.08 1.41
CA SER A 56 -19.75 1.02 2.30
C SER A 56 -20.23 0.31 3.57
N VAL A 57 -19.80 0.79 4.72
CA VAL A 57 -20.14 0.24 6.04
C VAL A 57 -20.38 1.38 7.02
N GLU A 58 -21.34 1.22 7.92
CA GLU A 58 -21.55 2.16 9.02
C GLU A 58 -20.41 2.09 10.05
N GLY A 59 -20.17 3.19 10.77
CA GLY A 59 -19.11 3.26 11.80
C GLY A 59 -17.75 3.66 11.26
N ILE A 60 -17.63 4.07 9.98
CA ILE A 60 -16.38 4.58 9.43
C ILE A 60 -16.46 6.08 9.22
N HIS A 61 -15.58 6.78 9.91
CA HIS A 61 -15.44 8.23 9.82
C HIS A 61 -14.12 8.58 9.13
N ARG A 62 -14.21 9.19 7.95
CA ARG A 62 -13.06 9.68 7.19
C ARG A 62 -12.99 11.19 7.31
N SER A 63 -11.79 11.73 7.55
CA SER A 63 -11.58 13.16 7.43
C SER A 63 -11.96 13.63 6.02
N SER A 64 -12.69 14.74 5.91
CA SER A 64 -13.13 15.30 4.62
C SER A 64 -11.96 15.67 3.68
N LYS A 65 -10.76 15.79 4.21
CA LYS A 65 -9.56 16.16 3.45
C LYS A 65 -8.68 14.97 3.11
N VAL A 66 -9.02 13.75 3.57
CA VAL A 66 -8.17 12.59 3.32
C VAL A 66 -8.26 12.16 1.86
N ARG A 67 -7.12 12.15 1.17
CA ARG A 67 -6.97 11.51 -0.15
C ARG A 67 -6.35 10.13 0.07
N ILE A 68 -7.09 9.10 -0.35
CA ILE A 68 -6.65 7.71 -0.25
C ILE A 68 -6.10 7.29 -1.61
N GLY A 69 -4.86 6.87 -1.64
CA GLY A 69 -4.23 6.23 -2.80
C GLY A 69 -4.30 4.71 -2.63
N VAL A 70 -4.73 4.03 -3.66
CA VAL A 70 -4.72 2.56 -3.71
C VAL A 70 -3.66 2.14 -4.72
N TYR A 71 -2.69 1.35 -4.27
CA TYR A 71 -1.75 0.69 -5.17
C TYR A 71 -2.29 -0.72 -5.44
N ASP A 72 -2.81 -0.89 -6.64
CA ASP A 72 -3.34 -2.15 -7.12
C ASP A 72 -2.21 -2.99 -7.73
N GLN A 73 -2.14 -4.28 -7.42
CA GLN A 73 -1.23 -5.21 -8.09
C GLN A 73 -1.50 -5.34 -9.60
N HIS A 74 -2.69 -4.94 -10.06
CA HIS A 74 -3.05 -4.86 -11.47
C HIS A 74 -2.86 -3.44 -12.06
N PHE A 75 -1.95 -2.64 -11.49
CA PHE A 75 -1.63 -1.28 -11.94
C PHE A 75 -1.36 -1.18 -13.44
N GLU A 76 -0.90 -2.27 -14.07
CA GLU A 76 -0.67 -2.34 -15.51
C GLU A 76 -1.91 -1.96 -16.32
N ASN A 77 -3.12 -2.30 -15.85
CA ASN A 77 -4.36 -1.99 -16.54
C ASN A 77 -4.73 -0.50 -16.50
N THR A 78 -4.11 0.27 -15.62
CA THR A 78 -4.38 1.71 -15.45
C THR A 78 -3.34 2.61 -16.12
N LEU A 79 -2.22 2.04 -16.59
CA LEU A 79 -1.17 2.79 -17.26
C LEU A 79 -1.55 3.08 -18.73
N PRO A 80 -1.27 4.30 -19.22
CA PRO A 80 -1.53 4.66 -20.61
C PRO A 80 -0.45 4.05 -21.52
N MET A 81 -0.74 2.93 -22.15
CA MET A 81 0.22 2.13 -22.92
C MET A 81 0.87 2.87 -24.09
N GLU A 82 0.18 3.88 -24.65
CA GLU A 82 0.67 4.66 -25.80
C GLU A 82 1.56 5.85 -25.44
N LYS A 83 1.55 6.29 -24.18
CA LYS A 83 2.42 7.36 -23.68
C LYS A 83 3.78 6.81 -23.25
N SER A 84 4.81 7.66 -23.27
CA SER A 84 6.07 7.34 -22.58
C SER A 84 5.95 7.60 -21.07
N PRO A 85 6.80 6.96 -20.22
CA PRO A 85 6.87 7.27 -18.79
C PRO A 85 7.02 8.75 -18.49
N VAL A 86 7.86 9.46 -19.23
CA VAL A 86 8.09 10.90 -19.02
C VAL A 86 6.84 11.72 -19.33
N GLU A 87 6.17 11.46 -20.46
CA GLU A 87 4.93 12.15 -20.82
C GLU A 87 3.84 11.93 -19.79
N TYR A 88 3.68 10.68 -19.35
CA TYR A 88 2.66 10.32 -18.38
C TYR A 88 2.93 10.94 -17.01
N LEU A 89 4.15 10.78 -16.48
CA LEU A 89 4.48 11.24 -15.13
C LEU A 89 4.58 12.77 -15.02
N ALA A 90 4.91 13.46 -16.10
CA ALA A 90 4.94 14.92 -16.12
C ALA A 90 3.58 15.55 -15.76
N GLU A 91 2.48 14.85 -16.02
CA GLU A 91 1.12 15.31 -15.67
C GLU A 91 0.84 15.27 -14.15
N PHE A 92 1.63 14.51 -13.38
CA PHE A 92 1.45 14.31 -11.94
C PHE A 92 2.51 15.00 -11.08
N VAL A 93 3.50 15.64 -11.69
CA VAL A 93 4.53 16.37 -10.94
C VAL A 93 3.87 17.44 -10.09
N PRO A 94 4.09 17.43 -8.76
CA PRO A 94 3.52 18.44 -7.88
C PRO A 94 4.00 19.85 -8.23
N GLU A 95 3.12 20.85 -8.09
CA GLU A 95 3.40 22.25 -8.45
C GLU A 95 4.52 22.90 -7.62
N ASP A 96 4.78 22.37 -6.42
CA ASP A 96 5.84 22.83 -5.52
C ASP A 96 7.25 22.38 -5.93
N PHE A 97 7.37 21.50 -6.94
CA PHE A 97 8.67 21.13 -7.49
C PHE A 97 9.21 22.23 -8.42
N ALA A 98 10.41 22.69 -8.13
CA ALA A 98 11.09 23.66 -8.99
C ALA A 98 11.66 22.94 -10.25
N GLY A 99 11.27 23.38 -11.42
CA GLY A 99 11.79 22.89 -12.69
C GLY A 99 10.72 22.46 -13.68
N GLN A 100 11.16 22.02 -14.86
CA GLN A 100 10.24 21.51 -15.87
C GLN A 100 9.75 20.12 -15.50
N PRO A 101 8.43 19.82 -15.60
CA PRO A 101 7.85 18.54 -15.21
C PRO A 101 8.53 17.32 -15.84
N GLN A 102 8.90 17.40 -17.12
CA GLN A 102 9.60 16.31 -17.81
C GLN A 102 10.98 16.01 -17.23
N PHE A 103 11.71 17.04 -16.80
CA PHE A 103 13.02 16.87 -16.18
C PHE A 103 12.86 16.21 -14.79
N ILE A 104 11.87 16.65 -14.02
CA ILE A 104 11.56 16.07 -12.71
C ILE A 104 11.14 14.61 -12.87
N ALA A 105 10.24 14.31 -13.80
CA ALA A 105 9.83 12.94 -14.11
C ALA A 105 11.02 12.03 -14.45
N ARG A 106 11.94 12.49 -15.31
CA ARG A 106 13.17 11.75 -15.63
C ARG A 106 14.07 11.52 -14.42
N SER A 107 14.21 12.51 -13.57
CA SER A 107 15.01 12.38 -12.33
C SER A 107 14.46 11.29 -11.42
N TYR A 108 13.14 11.26 -11.22
CA TYR A 108 12.49 10.25 -10.39
C TYR A 108 12.50 8.85 -11.02
N LEU A 109 12.34 8.75 -12.35
CA LEU A 109 12.53 7.49 -13.06
C LEU A 109 13.94 6.93 -12.88
N GLY A 110 14.96 7.81 -12.87
CA GLY A 110 16.33 7.42 -12.55
C GLY A 110 16.49 6.94 -11.10
N LYS A 111 15.82 7.56 -10.13
CA LYS A 111 15.85 7.11 -8.72
C LYS A 111 15.29 5.70 -8.54
N VAL A 112 14.26 5.33 -9.29
CA VAL A 112 13.72 3.97 -9.31
C VAL A 112 14.47 3.05 -10.29
N LYS A 113 15.68 3.43 -10.71
CA LYS A 113 16.56 2.64 -11.58
C LYS A 113 15.95 2.24 -12.92
N LEU A 114 15.02 3.04 -13.46
CA LEU A 114 14.56 2.86 -14.82
C LEU A 114 15.61 3.42 -15.76
N GLU A 115 16.06 2.62 -16.71
CA GLU A 115 17.10 3.00 -17.68
C GLU A 115 16.67 4.21 -18.54
N PRO A 116 17.57 5.16 -18.84
CA PRO A 116 17.24 6.36 -19.60
C PRO A 116 16.57 6.10 -20.96
N GLN A 117 16.90 4.98 -21.59
CA GLN A 117 16.31 4.56 -22.87
C GLN A 117 14.83 4.19 -22.72
N ALA A 118 14.43 3.64 -21.57
CA ALA A 118 13.07 3.27 -21.28
C ALA A 118 12.16 4.49 -20.95
N HIS A 119 12.76 5.62 -20.56
CA HIS A 119 12.01 6.84 -20.23
C HIS A 119 11.15 7.37 -21.38
N LEU A 120 11.56 7.14 -22.62
CA LEU A 120 10.95 7.66 -23.85
C LEU A 120 10.26 6.58 -24.70
N LYS A 121 10.39 5.31 -24.32
CA LYS A 121 9.63 4.23 -24.97
C LYS A 121 8.17 4.29 -24.56
N LYS A 122 7.28 3.72 -25.34
CA LYS A 122 5.89 3.54 -24.95
C LYS A 122 5.81 2.62 -23.72
N ILE A 123 4.96 2.97 -22.76
CA ILE A 123 4.74 2.15 -21.57
C ILE A 123 4.35 0.71 -21.95
N GLY A 124 3.58 0.54 -23.02
CA GLY A 124 3.20 -0.77 -23.54
C GLY A 124 4.37 -1.68 -23.93
N GLU A 125 5.53 -1.11 -24.26
CA GLU A 125 6.75 -1.84 -24.64
C GLU A 125 7.66 -2.19 -23.44
N LEU A 126 7.33 -1.70 -22.25
CA LEU A 126 8.09 -1.95 -21.03
C LEU A 126 7.80 -3.34 -20.45
N SER A 127 8.78 -3.88 -19.74
CA SER A 127 8.58 -5.09 -18.92
C SER A 127 7.65 -4.81 -17.74
N GLY A 128 7.10 -5.86 -17.10
CA GLY A 128 6.26 -5.73 -15.90
C GLY A 128 6.98 -4.97 -14.78
N GLY A 129 8.24 -5.29 -14.48
CA GLY A 129 9.04 -4.57 -13.48
C GLY A 129 9.27 -3.10 -13.83
N GLN A 130 9.52 -2.79 -15.09
CA GLN A 130 9.66 -1.41 -15.57
C GLN A 130 8.34 -0.63 -15.43
N LYS A 131 7.20 -1.23 -15.77
CA LYS A 131 5.87 -0.64 -15.56
C LYS A 131 5.59 -0.40 -14.08
N ALA A 132 5.95 -1.36 -13.20
CA ALA A 132 5.82 -1.20 -11.76
C ALA A 132 6.61 0.02 -11.24
N ARG A 133 7.82 0.23 -11.72
CA ARG A 133 8.65 1.40 -11.36
C ARG A 133 8.00 2.72 -11.80
N VAL A 134 7.36 2.76 -12.97
CA VAL A 134 6.56 3.92 -13.40
C VAL A 134 5.39 4.16 -12.44
N ALA A 135 4.68 3.10 -12.04
CA ALA A 135 3.58 3.21 -11.09
C ALA A 135 4.05 3.69 -9.70
N ILE A 136 5.22 3.26 -9.23
CA ILE A 136 5.83 3.74 -7.98
C ILE A 136 6.11 5.25 -8.06
N VAL A 137 6.68 5.74 -9.15
CA VAL A 137 6.92 7.19 -9.32
C VAL A 137 5.61 7.98 -9.34
N LYS A 138 4.57 7.48 -10.05
CA LYS A 138 3.24 8.09 -10.01
C LYS A 138 2.70 8.19 -8.58
N LEU A 139 2.89 7.12 -7.80
CA LEU A 139 2.47 7.09 -6.40
C LEU A 139 3.17 8.17 -5.57
N ILE A 140 4.49 8.31 -5.73
CA ILE A 140 5.28 9.36 -5.05
C ILE A 140 4.74 10.74 -5.40
N PHE A 141 4.44 11.02 -6.68
CA PHE A 141 3.92 12.32 -7.11
C PHE A 141 2.50 12.59 -6.63
N SER A 142 1.68 11.56 -6.50
CA SER A 142 0.29 11.69 -6.06
C SER A 142 0.14 12.12 -4.59
N ARG A 143 1.13 11.89 -3.76
CA ARG A 143 1.18 12.27 -2.33
C ARG A 143 -0.15 12.05 -1.59
N PRO A 144 -0.71 10.82 -1.58
CA PRO A 144 -1.93 10.58 -0.81
C PRO A 144 -1.67 10.74 0.69
N GLN A 145 -2.68 11.09 1.48
CA GLN A 145 -2.55 11.10 2.94
C GLN A 145 -2.57 9.69 3.53
N LEU A 146 -3.29 8.78 2.88
CA LEU A 146 -3.28 7.35 3.19
C LEU A 146 -3.04 6.53 1.93
N LEU A 147 -2.03 5.69 1.95
CA LEU A 147 -1.73 4.72 0.92
C LEU A 147 -2.18 3.33 1.36
N ILE A 148 -2.94 2.66 0.51
CA ILE A 148 -3.41 1.29 0.74
C ILE A 148 -2.80 0.37 -0.30
N MET A 149 -2.20 -0.75 0.16
CA MET A 149 -1.56 -1.74 -0.71
C MET A 149 -1.92 -3.16 -0.26
N ASP A 150 -2.37 -3.98 -1.22
CA ASP A 150 -2.65 -5.40 -1.03
C ASP A 150 -1.63 -6.23 -1.79
N GLU A 151 -0.72 -6.89 -1.06
CA GLU A 151 0.37 -7.71 -1.61
C GLU A 151 1.16 -7.03 -2.75
N PRO A 152 1.70 -5.81 -2.51
CA PRO A 152 2.27 -4.98 -3.57
C PRO A 152 3.55 -5.55 -4.19
N THR A 153 4.20 -6.51 -3.54
CA THR A 153 5.45 -7.14 -4.00
C THR A 153 5.23 -8.38 -4.86
N ASN A 154 4.00 -8.87 -4.96
CA ASN A 154 3.70 -10.04 -5.77
C ASN A 154 4.08 -9.81 -7.24
N HIS A 155 4.79 -10.78 -7.81
CA HIS A 155 5.27 -10.77 -9.20
C HIS A 155 6.30 -9.68 -9.55
N LEU A 156 6.84 -8.96 -8.55
CA LEU A 156 7.91 -8.00 -8.76
C LEU A 156 9.30 -8.66 -8.69
N ASP A 157 10.23 -8.16 -9.48
CA ASP A 157 11.64 -8.49 -9.33
C ASP A 157 12.25 -7.81 -8.08
N ILE A 158 13.38 -8.34 -7.60
CA ILE A 158 14.05 -7.88 -6.38
C ILE A 158 14.37 -6.38 -6.45
N GLU A 159 14.83 -5.88 -7.58
CA GLU A 159 15.15 -4.45 -7.73
C GLU A 159 13.92 -3.56 -7.62
N THR A 160 12.79 -4.01 -8.14
CA THR A 160 11.51 -3.27 -8.04
C THR A 160 10.98 -3.32 -6.61
N VAL A 161 11.13 -4.44 -5.89
CA VAL A 161 10.81 -4.53 -4.45
C VAL A 161 11.64 -3.52 -3.66
N GLU A 162 12.96 -3.43 -3.91
CA GLU A 162 13.83 -2.42 -3.28
C GLU A 162 13.39 -0.98 -3.57
N CYS A 163 12.99 -0.70 -4.80
CA CYS A 163 12.45 0.62 -5.16
C CYS A 163 11.16 0.94 -4.39
N LEU A 164 10.28 -0.04 -4.21
CA LEU A 164 9.06 0.12 -3.43
C LEU A 164 9.36 0.36 -1.94
N ILE A 165 10.27 -0.42 -1.36
CA ILE A 165 10.71 -0.24 0.04
C ILE A 165 11.24 1.17 0.26
N ASN A 166 12.15 1.64 -0.60
CA ASN A 166 12.71 2.99 -0.49
C ASN A 166 11.62 4.06 -0.61
N ALA A 167 10.66 3.89 -1.52
CA ALA A 167 9.54 4.81 -1.65
C ALA A 167 8.66 4.85 -0.39
N LEU A 168 8.44 3.71 0.27
CA LEU A 168 7.66 3.62 1.50
C LEU A 168 8.39 4.20 2.71
N VAL A 169 9.71 3.99 2.81
CA VAL A 169 10.55 4.58 3.86
C VAL A 169 10.53 6.10 3.79
N GLU A 170 10.60 6.67 2.60
CA GLU A 170 10.56 8.12 2.38
C GLU A 170 9.13 8.70 2.40
N PHE A 171 8.11 7.86 2.40
CA PHE A 171 6.73 8.31 2.33
C PHE A 171 6.27 8.97 3.63
N GLU A 172 5.93 10.25 3.59
CA GLU A 172 5.53 11.04 4.76
C GLU A 172 4.11 10.77 5.25
N GLY A 173 3.18 10.35 4.36
CA GLY A 173 1.79 10.04 4.70
C GLY A 173 1.64 8.73 5.48
N ALA A 174 0.41 8.40 5.83
CA ALA A 174 0.08 7.10 6.39
C ALA A 174 0.06 6.01 5.32
N PHE A 175 0.40 4.78 5.68
CA PHE A 175 0.14 3.64 4.82
C PHE A 175 -0.40 2.43 5.59
N MET A 176 -1.16 1.60 4.88
CA MET A 176 -1.58 0.28 5.33
C MET A 176 -1.27 -0.74 4.23
N VAL A 177 -0.45 -1.72 4.55
CA VAL A 177 0.06 -2.73 3.61
C VAL A 177 -0.30 -4.12 4.12
N ILE A 178 -0.88 -4.94 3.24
CA ILE A 178 -0.93 -6.38 3.44
C ILE A 178 0.27 -6.97 2.71
N THR A 179 1.11 -7.73 3.40
CA THR A 179 2.23 -8.41 2.79
C THR A 179 2.70 -9.61 3.61
N HIS A 180 3.28 -10.58 2.93
CA HIS A 180 4.03 -11.70 3.52
C HIS A 180 5.52 -11.62 3.18
N GLU A 181 5.95 -10.54 2.53
CA GLU A 181 7.34 -10.32 2.15
C GLU A 181 8.18 -9.91 3.36
N SER A 182 8.96 -10.86 3.90
CA SER A 182 9.79 -10.64 5.08
C SER A 182 10.75 -9.47 4.91
N HIS A 183 11.39 -9.38 3.75
CA HIS A 183 12.37 -8.34 3.46
C HIS A 183 11.76 -6.93 3.52
N LEU A 184 10.54 -6.76 3.00
CA LEU A 184 9.82 -5.49 3.10
C LEU A 184 9.52 -5.14 4.56
N ILE A 185 9.04 -6.10 5.35
CA ILE A 185 8.69 -5.88 6.76
C ILE A 185 9.93 -5.57 7.58
N GLU A 186 10.98 -6.37 7.46
CA GLU A 186 12.25 -6.20 8.20
C GLU A 186 12.93 -4.87 7.86
N SER A 187 12.90 -4.45 6.59
CA SER A 187 13.48 -3.17 6.15
C SER A 187 12.81 -1.94 6.77
N MET A 188 11.57 -2.08 7.27
CA MET A 188 10.80 -1.01 7.87
C MET A 188 10.43 -1.25 9.32
N GLU A 189 10.99 -2.26 9.98
CA GLU A 189 10.57 -2.75 11.29
C GLU A 189 10.49 -1.67 12.37
N GLU A 190 11.46 -0.75 12.40
CA GLU A 190 11.50 0.33 13.39
C GLU A 190 10.38 1.39 13.21
N MET A 191 9.78 1.47 12.03
CA MET A 191 8.78 2.49 11.73
C MET A 191 7.35 1.97 11.62
N ILE A 192 7.15 0.65 11.49
CA ILE A 192 5.84 0.04 11.28
C ILE A 192 5.17 -0.43 12.56
N GLU A 193 3.85 -0.51 12.51
CA GLU A 193 3.02 -1.14 13.52
C GLU A 193 2.35 -2.37 12.90
N LEU A 194 2.50 -3.53 13.54
CA LEU A 194 1.81 -4.74 13.12
C LEU A 194 0.39 -4.77 13.66
N PHE A 195 -0.58 -4.95 12.77
CA PHE A 195 -1.97 -5.21 13.12
C PHE A 195 -2.36 -6.62 12.69
N LEU A 196 -2.93 -7.38 13.61
CA LEU A 196 -3.35 -8.76 13.40
C LEU A 196 -4.86 -8.83 13.27
N ILE A 197 -5.33 -9.50 12.20
CA ILE A 197 -6.72 -9.94 12.09
C ILE A 197 -6.82 -11.38 12.59
N GLU A 198 -7.49 -11.54 13.71
CA GLU A 198 -7.74 -12.84 14.33
C GLU A 198 -9.11 -12.85 15.04
N ASN A 199 -9.85 -13.96 14.93
CA ASN A 199 -11.15 -14.10 15.56
C ASN A 199 -12.13 -12.95 15.23
N LYS A 200 -12.18 -12.51 13.97
CA LYS A 200 -13.04 -11.42 13.47
C LYS A 200 -12.73 -10.05 14.10
N LYS A 201 -11.61 -9.90 14.76
CA LYS A 201 -11.13 -8.67 15.41
C LYS A 201 -9.86 -8.18 14.74
N VAL A 202 -9.63 -6.88 14.84
CA VAL A 202 -8.38 -6.23 14.41
C VAL A 202 -7.70 -5.68 15.67
N LYS A 203 -6.47 -6.12 15.90
CA LYS A 203 -5.71 -5.75 17.10
C LYS A 203 -4.27 -5.40 16.74
N LYS A 204 -3.71 -4.41 17.42
CA LYS A 204 -2.28 -4.15 17.35
C LYS A 204 -1.54 -5.35 17.97
N PHE A 205 -0.63 -5.94 17.21
CA PHE A 205 0.25 -7.00 17.70
C PHE A 205 1.35 -6.40 18.59
N ARG A 206 1.50 -6.95 19.79
CA ARG A 206 2.55 -6.53 20.74
C ARG A 206 3.75 -7.46 20.57
N GLY A 207 4.67 -7.11 19.68
CA GLY A 207 5.84 -7.88 19.35
C GLY A 207 6.35 -7.49 17.97
N ASP A 208 7.51 -8.00 17.62
CA ASP A 208 8.09 -7.82 16.28
C ASP A 208 7.56 -8.86 15.26
N PHE A 209 8.00 -8.74 14.03
CA PHE A 209 7.59 -9.66 12.97
C PHE A 209 8.14 -11.08 13.19
N SER A 210 9.30 -11.21 13.81
CA SER A 210 9.89 -12.51 14.14
C SER A 210 9.03 -13.27 15.17
N GLU A 211 8.54 -12.58 16.19
CA GLU A 211 7.61 -13.14 17.19
C GLU A 211 6.28 -13.56 16.54
N TYR A 212 5.74 -12.73 15.64
CA TYR A 212 4.54 -13.08 14.88
C TYR A 212 4.76 -14.33 14.02
N SER A 213 5.87 -14.39 13.27
CA SER A 213 6.20 -15.54 12.42
C SER A 213 6.35 -16.82 13.23
N SER A 214 7.02 -16.75 14.38
CA SER A 214 7.18 -17.87 15.30
C SER A 214 5.83 -18.36 15.84
N LYS A 215 4.91 -17.44 16.18
CA LYS A 215 3.54 -17.78 16.59
C LYS A 215 2.78 -18.55 15.51
N ILE A 216 2.91 -18.14 14.26
CA ILE A 216 2.24 -18.83 13.13
C ILE A 216 2.82 -20.22 12.91
N ILE A 217 4.14 -20.38 12.89
CA ILE A 217 4.82 -21.68 12.72
C ILE A 217 4.37 -22.64 13.81
N ASN A 218 4.43 -22.23 15.07
CA ASN A 218 3.99 -23.04 16.21
C ASN A 218 2.50 -23.43 16.13
N SER A 219 1.66 -22.59 15.55
CA SER A 219 0.23 -22.90 15.36
C SER A 219 -0.04 -23.91 14.24
N ILE A 220 0.89 -24.04 13.29
CA ILE A 220 0.81 -25.02 12.19
C ILE A 220 1.31 -26.40 12.67
N GLU A 221 2.37 -26.40 13.48
CA GLU A 221 2.96 -27.65 14.03
C GLU A 221 2.09 -28.29 15.13
N ALA A 222 1.17 -27.54 15.73
CA ALA A 222 0.28 -28.00 16.77
C ALA A 222 -1.06 -28.60 16.27
N ASN A 223 -1.31 -28.61 14.94
CA ASN A 223 -2.47 -29.21 14.26
C ASN A 223 -2.05 -30.39 13.40
#